data_94ff32ab659c832466f26695b349ec44
#
_entry.id   94ff32ab659c832466f26695b349ec44
#
_cell.length_a   1.000
_cell.length_b   1.000
_cell.length_c   1.000
_cell.angle_alpha   90.00
_cell.angle_beta   90.00
_cell.angle_gamma   90.00
#
_symmetry.space_group_name_H-M   'P 1'
#
loop_
_entity.id
_entity.type
_entity.pdbx_description
1 polymer ?
#
loop_
_entity_poly.entity_id
_entity_poly.type
_entity_poly.pdbx_seq_one_letter_code
_entity_poly.pdbx_strand_id
1 'polypeptide(L)'
;MTVRATTAADTPGIDDAPLRAFHLRMSVFAGGGQFIDGYILGVIAIALVLMPASFGLSPLWMGLIGSSALIGLFVGGIACGWITDLIGRRALYTIDLVVFLVGSVAQFFVTNPAELFAIRVVIGLAIGADYAVGPTYLAEFVPRVPRGRLLGSLVGMFFVGYILSLGVGVLGRGWGPDGWRWVLASSAVPAAIILLLRLGSPESPRWLAGKGRLDEALAICRKYIGDVPADDLLAESTARPSYRKLLSGPWLRRVIFVGVFWSALAWPEFAIFTFLPTVLKTVGIPNGDVSTFLIRLLSLVGFGVGVFMVARIPRRGMLIWALGILTAVFLLLGVLGSPPSWLVVGLFCVFSLVSGWVANLEFLYPAELFPTDIRGSGVGLGSALSRVGAVAGTFLLPLLLAGPGLQFAMLVTAVIVAIGAAVTVVWAPETRDVALREASLG
;
A
#
# COMPACT_ATOMS: atom_id res chain seq x y z
N MET A 1 6.76 -20.55 -52.30
CA MET A 1 6.59 -19.87 -51.00
C MET A 1 7.23 -20.77 -49.93
N THR A 2 8.47 -20.47 -49.58
CA THR A 2 9.22 -21.19 -48.55
C THR A 2 8.80 -20.63 -47.18
N VAL A 3 8.02 -21.45 -46.40
CA VAL A 3 7.75 -21.18 -44.99
C VAL A 3 9.09 -21.26 -44.27
N ARG A 4 9.65 -20.12 -43.88
CA ARG A 4 10.78 -20.07 -42.95
C ARG A 4 10.32 -20.72 -41.64
N ALA A 5 10.87 -21.86 -41.30
CA ALA A 5 10.78 -22.44 -39.97
C ALA A 5 11.44 -21.43 -39.03
N THR A 6 10.64 -20.77 -38.19
CA THR A 6 11.14 -19.95 -37.05
C THR A 6 11.94 -20.88 -36.15
N THR A 7 13.24 -20.65 -36.09
CA THR A 7 14.13 -21.36 -35.18
C THR A 7 13.76 -20.94 -33.73
N ALA A 8 13.91 -21.82 -32.75
CA ALA A 8 13.62 -21.58 -31.33
C ALA A 8 14.33 -20.32 -30.74
N ALA A 9 15.32 -19.77 -31.45
CA ALA A 9 16.04 -18.53 -31.11
C ALA A 9 15.25 -17.24 -31.43
N ASP A 10 14.15 -17.31 -32.23
CA ASP A 10 13.38 -16.14 -32.68
C ASP A 10 12.06 -15.93 -31.90
N THR A 11 11.72 -16.80 -30.92
CA THR A 11 10.51 -16.64 -30.11
C THR A 11 10.77 -15.65 -28.98
N PRO A 12 10.02 -14.52 -28.91
CA PRO A 12 10.20 -13.54 -27.83
C PRO A 12 9.81 -14.16 -26.46
N GLY A 13 10.61 -13.88 -25.44
CA GLY A 13 10.28 -14.21 -24.06
C GLY A 13 9.06 -13.42 -23.54
N ILE A 14 8.62 -13.69 -22.31
CA ILE A 14 7.52 -12.93 -21.68
C ILE A 14 7.82 -11.44 -21.65
N ASP A 15 9.06 -11.07 -21.40
CA ASP A 15 9.51 -9.69 -21.28
C ASP A 15 9.41 -8.88 -22.58
N ASP A 16 9.55 -9.54 -23.72
CA ASP A 16 9.52 -8.94 -25.06
C ASP A 16 8.19 -9.17 -25.79
N ALA A 17 7.20 -9.81 -25.13
CA ALA A 17 5.90 -10.08 -25.71
C ALA A 17 5.13 -8.77 -25.99
N PRO A 18 4.28 -8.70 -27.02
CA PRO A 18 3.43 -7.55 -27.26
C PRO A 18 2.37 -7.39 -26.20
N LEU A 19 2.04 -6.12 -25.83
CA LEU A 19 0.94 -5.84 -24.92
C LEU A 19 -0.39 -6.27 -25.53
N ARG A 20 -1.15 -7.11 -24.80
CA ARG A 20 -2.46 -7.64 -25.22
C ARG A 20 -3.54 -7.26 -24.21
N ALA A 21 -4.81 -7.38 -24.59
CA ALA A 21 -5.96 -7.16 -23.72
C ALA A 21 -5.90 -8.01 -22.43
N PHE A 22 -5.31 -9.20 -22.49
CA PHE A 22 -5.06 -10.05 -21.32
C PHE A 22 -4.21 -9.33 -20.24
N HIS A 23 -3.13 -8.66 -20.63
CA HIS A 23 -2.28 -7.93 -19.69
C HIS A 23 -3.00 -6.77 -19.01
N LEU A 24 -3.86 -6.05 -19.77
CA LEU A 24 -4.72 -5.00 -19.21
C LEU A 24 -5.74 -5.58 -18.24
N ARG A 25 -6.34 -6.73 -18.57
CA ARG A 25 -7.24 -7.46 -17.66
C ARG A 25 -6.53 -7.87 -16.37
N MET A 26 -5.31 -8.38 -16.45
CA MET A 26 -4.50 -8.71 -15.27
C MET A 26 -4.19 -7.48 -14.43
N SER A 27 -3.94 -6.33 -15.07
CA SER A 27 -3.72 -5.05 -14.36
C SER A 27 -4.99 -4.58 -13.64
N VAL A 28 -6.17 -4.77 -14.23
CA VAL A 28 -7.46 -4.49 -13.57
C VAL A 28 -7.66 -5.41 -12.36
N PHE A 29 -7.28 -6.67 -12.46
CA PHE A 29 -7.39 -7.62 -11.35
C PHE A 29 -6.46 -7.28 -10.20
N ALA A 30 -5.19 -6.97 -10.49
CA ALA A 30 -4.23 -6.53 -9.50
C ALA A 30 -4.62 -5.17 -8.90
N GLY A 31 -5.03 -4.22 -9.73
CA GLY A 31 -5.53 -2.93 -9.29
C GLY A 31 -6.80 -3.03 -8.45
N GLY A 32 -7.67 -4.02 -8.73
CA GLY A 32 -8.86 -4.32 -7.94
C GLY A 32 -8.52 -4.75 -6.50
N GLY A 33 -7.46 -5.55 -6.29
CA GLY A 33 -6.95 -5.88 -4.96
C GLY A 33 -6.53 -4.63 -4.21
N GLN A 34 -5.64 -3.84 -4.79
CA GLN A 34 -5.18 -2.58 -4.18
C GLN A 34 -6.32 -1.58 -3.93
N PHE A 35 -7.32 -1.54 -4.80
CA PHE A 35 -8.54 -0.76 -4.59
C PHE A 35 -9.28 -1.21 -3.32
N ILE A 36 -9.47 -2.52 -3.13
CA ILE A 36 -10.15 -3.07 -1.95
C ILE A 36 -9.33 -2.81 -0.69
N ASP A 37 -8.01 -2.95 -0.74
CA ASP A 37 -7.12 -2.64 0.37
C ASP A 37 -7.28 -1.19 0.83
N GLY A 38 -7.25 -0.24 -0.12
CA GLY A 38 -7.52 1.17 0.14
C GLY A 38 -8.91 1.39 0.73
N TYR A 39 -9.93 0.72 0.17
CA TYR A 39 -11.31 0.84 0.63
C TYR A 39 -11.46 0.36 2.08
N ILE A 40 -10.93 -0.82 2.42
CA ILE A 40 -10.99 -1.42 3.77
C ILE A 40 -10.24 -0.57 4.80
N LEU A 41 -9.08 -0.02 4.42
CA LEU A 41 -8.30 0.85 5.29
C LEU A 41 -8.93 2.24 5.45
N GLY A 42 -9.69 2.71 4.46
CA GLY A 42 -10.35 4.01 4.52
C GLY A 42 -11.69 3.99 5.26
N VAL A 43 -12.49 2.95 5.07
CA VAL A 43 -13.85 2.87 5.59
C VAL A 43 -13.94 2.99 7.12
N ILE A 44 -12.91 2.55 7.84
CA ILE A 44 -12.85 2.62 9.30
C ILE A 44 -12.80 4.06 9.83
N ALA A 45 -12.21 4.99 9.09
CA ALA A 45 -12.03 6.37 9.51
C ALA A 45 -13.38 7.05 9.84
N ILE A 46 -14.39 6.84 9.02
CA ILE A 46 -15.72 7.39 9.23
C ILE A 46 -16.57 6.48 10.12
N ALA A 47 -16.43 5.16 9.99
CA ALA A 47 -17.14 4.23 10.86
C ALA A 47 -16.87 4.51 12.36
N LEU A 48 -15.62 4.76 12.75
CA LEU A 48 -15.26 5.11 14.14
C LEU A 48 -15.96 6.36 14.66
N VAL A 49 -16.24 7.34 13.81
CA VAL A 49 -16.95 8.57 14.19
C VAL A 49 -18.45 8.34 14.29
N LEU A 50 -19.00 7.41 13.53
CA LEU A 50 -20.42 7.07 13.50
C LEU A 50 -20.83 6.06 14.58
N MET A 51 -19.87 5.33 15.17
CA MET A 51 -20.15 4.36 16.22
C MET A 51 -20.78 5.03 17.45
N PRO A 52 -21.86 4.45 18.03
CA PRO A 52 -22.50 5.02 19.20
C PRO A 52 -21.63 4.85 20.45
N ALA A 53 -21.81 5.74 21.44
CA ALA A 53 -21.10 5.67 22.71
C ALA A 53 -21.33 4.32 23.44
N SER A 54 -22.48 3.68 23.23
CA SER A 54 -22.83 2.36 23.77
C SER A 54 -21.93 1.23 23.27
N PHE A 55 -21.22 1.43 22.15
CA PHE A 55 -20.24 0.44 21.65
C PHE A 55 -18.96 0.37 22.51
N GLY A 56 -18.74 1.32 23.44
CA GLY A 56 -17.66 1.28 24.43
C GLY A 56 -16.28 1.61 23.87
N LEU A 57 -16.20 2.53 22.91
CA LEU A 57 -14.94 2.99 22.33
C LEU A 57 -14.17 3.89 23.31
N SER A 58 -13.26 3.30 24.09
CA SER A 58 -12.21 4.05 24.78
C SER A 58 -11.10 4.49 23.78
N PRO A 59 -10.27 5.49 24.12
CA PRO A 59 -9.12 5.85 23.30
C PRO A 59 -8.20 4.67 22.95
N LEU A 60 -8.05 3.73 23.90
CA LEU A 60 -7.32 2.48 23.69
C LEU A 60 -7.96 1.61 22.58
N TRP A 61 -9.28 1.40 22.67
CA TRP A 61 -9.98 0.63 21.65
C TRP A 61 -10.00 1.32 20.29
N MET A 62 -10.09 2.66 20.25
CA MET A 62 -9.96 3.42 19.01
C MET A 62 -8.59 3.17 18.36
N GLY A 63 -7.52 3.23 19.16
CA GLY A 63 -6.16 2.94 18.66
C GLY A 63 -6.00 1.50 18.19
N LEU A 64 -6.48 0.52 18.97
CA LEU A 64 -6.44 -0.90 18.61
C LEU A 64 -7.22 -1.19 17.33
N ILE A 65 -8.46 -0.74 17.22
CA ILE A 65 -9.31 -0.96 16.03
C ILE A 65 -8.74 -0.23 14.81
N GLY A 66 -8.30 1.02 14.98
CA GLY A 66 -7.67 1.78 13.89
C GLY A 66 -6.42 1.10 13.32
N SER A 67 -5.58 0.52 14.18
CA SER A 67 -4.34 -0.15 13.79
C SER A 67 -4.51 -1.65 13.46
N SER A 68 -5.64 -2.26 13.77
CA SER A 68 -5.87 -3.71 13.67
C SER A 68 -5.55 -4.30 12.29
N ALA A 69 -6.07 -3.67 11.23
CA ALA A 69 -5.80 -4.12 9.86
C ALA A 69 -4.32 -3.94 9.47
N LEU A 70 -3.64 -2.91 10.00
CA LEU A 70 -2.21 -2.69 9.79
C LEU A 70 -1.35 -3.74 10.52
N ILE A 71 -1.76 -4.16 11.73
CA ILE A 71 -1.14 -5.27 12.46
C ILE A 71 -1.27 -6.55 11.64
N GLY A 72 -2.48 -6.85 11.15
CA GLY A 72 -2.73 -7.99 10.29
C GLY A 72 -1.90 -7.92 9.00
N LEU A 73 -1.83 -6.77 8.34
CA LEU A 73 -1.04 -6.55 7.13
C LEU A 73 0.46 -6.82 7.36
N PHE A 74 1.01 -6.35 8.49
CA PHE A 74 2.40 -6.62 8.84
C PHE A 74 2.68 -8.13 8.97
N VAL A 75 1.86 -8.83 9.74
CA VAL A 75 2.00 -10.29 9.95
C VAL A 75 1.73 -11.06 8.66
N GLY A 76 0.67 -10.68 7.93
CA GLY A 76 0.27 -11.32 6.67
C GLY A 76 1.33 -11.15 5.58
N GLY A 77 1.93 -9.97 5.45
CA GLY A 77 3.00 -9.72 4.46
C GLY A 77 4.21 -10.63 4.66
N ILE A 78 4.57 -10.91 5.92
CA ILE A 78 5.68 -11.83 6.24
C ILE A 78 5.27 -13.29 6.00
N ALA A 79 4.10 -13.71 6.51
CA ALA A 79 3.66 -15.10 6.44
C ALA A 79 3.25 -15.52 5.01
N CYS A 80 2.53 -14.66 4.31
CA CYS A 80 1.94 -15.00 3.02
C CYS A 80 2.95 -15.03 1.87
N GLY A 81 4.09 -14.35 2.00
CA GLY A 81 5.19 -14.54 1.05
C GLY A 81 5.64 -16.00 0.97
N TRP A 82 5.82 -16.65 2.11
CA TRP A 82 6.15 -18.08 2.18
C TRP A 82 4.97 -18.98 1.75
N ILE A 83 3.75 -18.68 2.20
CA ILE A 83 2.55 -19.45 1.85
C ILE A 83 2.31 -19.42 0.33
N THR A 84 2.54 -18.28 -0.32
CA THR A 84 2.40 -18.13 -1.78
C THR A 84 3.29 -19.11 -2.56
N ASP A 85 4.50 -19.34 -2.07
CA ASP A 85 5.43 -20.27 -2.70
C ASP A 85 4.97 -21.74 -2.55
N LEU A 86 4.17 -22.05 -1.51
CA LEU A 86 3.62 -23.38 -1.29
C LEU A 86 2.39 -23.68 -2.13
N ILE A 87 1.36 -22.82 -2.03
CA ILE A 87 0.02 -23.08 -2.60
C ILE A 87 -0.24 -22.45 -3.97
N GLY A 88 0.62 -21.53 -4.42
CA GLY A 88 0.49 -20.81 -5.69
C GLY A 88 -0.07 -19.40 -5.54
N ARG A 89 0.17 -18.59 -6.58
CA ARG A 89 -0.26 -17.17 -6.60
C ARG A 89 -1.78 -17.06 -6.71
N ARG A 90 -2.38 -17.83 -7.63
CA ARG A 90 -3.83 -17.81 -7.87
C ARG A 90 -4.64 -18.22 -6.63
N ALA A 91 -4.20 -19.28 -5.92
CA ALA A 91 -4.94 -19.79 -4.77
C ALA A 91 -4.98 -18.74 -3.64
N LEU A 92 -3.82 -18.21 -3.25
CA LEU A 92 -3.75 -17.19 -2.19
C LEU A 92 -4.49 -15.91 -2.59
N TYR A 93 -4.37 -15.51 -3.85
CA TYR A 93 -5.02 -14.33 -4.42
C TYR A 93 -6.56 -14.46 -4.60
N THR A 94 -7.10 -15.65 -4.38
CA THR A 94 -8.55 -15.91 -4.31
C THR A 94 -8.99 -15.97 -2.84
N ILE A 95 -8.17 -16.57 -1.98
CA ILE A 95 -8.44 -16.70 -0.55
C ILE A 95 -8.54 -15.32 0.10
N ASP A 96 -7.64 -14.38 -0.25
CA ASP A 96 -7.67 -13.02 0.28
C ASP A 96 -9.00 -12.32 0.00
N LEU A 97 -9.53 -12.42 -1.22
CA LEU A 97 -10.83 -11.85 -1.59
C LEU A 97 -12.00 -12.49 -0.86
N VAL A 98 -11.94 -13.80 -0.63
CA VAL A 98 -12.95 -14.50 0.19
C VAL A 98 -12.90 -13.99 1.63
N VAL A 99 -11.71 -13.81 2.20
CA VAL A 99 -11.53 -13.25 3.54
C VAL A 99 -12.03 -11.80 3.58
N PHE A 100 -11.76 -10.97 2.57
CA PHE A 100 -12.32 -9.62 2.47
C PHE A 100 -13.83 -9.63 2.45
N LEU A 101 -14.45 -10.47 1.62
CA LEU A 101 -15.91 -10.57 1.51
C LEU A 101 -16.53 -11.02 2.83
N VAL A 102 -16.08 -12.15 3.37
CA VAL A 102 -16.63 -12.73 4.60
C VAL A 102 -16.36 -11.83 5.80
N GLY A 103 -15.14 -11.30 5.93
CA GLY A 103 -14.77 -10.40 7.00
C GLY A 103 -15.55 -9.08 6.96
N SER A 104 -15.79 -8.53 5.76
CA SER A 104 -16.59 -7.31 5.59
C SER A 104 -18.05 -7.52 6.04
N VAL A 105 -18.65 -8.65 5.68
CA VAL A 105 -19.99 -9.01 6.14
C VAL A 105 -20.00 -9.28 7.64
N ALA A 106 -18.99 -9.97 8.17
CA ALA A 106 -18.89 -10.28 9.60
C ALA A 106 -18.83 -9.02 10.48
N GLN A 107 -18.20 -7.93 10.00
CA GLN A 107 -18.16 -6.65 10.71
C GLN A 107 -19.56 -6.06 10.98
N PHE A 108 -20.56 -6.42 10.19
CA PHE A 108 -21.94 -5.98 10.42
C PHE A 108 -22.52 -6.53 11.73
N PHE A 109 -22.15 -7.73 12.11
CA PHE A 109 -22.73 -8.47 13.23
C PHE A 109 -21.98 -8.29 14.56
N VAL A 110 -20.89 -7.51 14.59
CA VAL A 110 -20.09 -7.32 15.80
C VAL A 110 -20.90 -6.63 16.90
N THR A 111 -20.70 -7.08 18.15
CA THR A 111 -21.39 -6.58 19.34
C THR A 111 -20.48 -5.79 20.28
N ASN A 112 -19.17 -5.98 20.17
CA ASN A 112 -18.17 -5.36 21.04
C ASN A 112 -16.87 -5.00 20.30
N PRO A 113 -16.02 -4.11 20.86
CA PRO A 113 -14.78 -3.67 20.24
C PRO A 113 -13.77 -4.79 19.98
N ALA A 114 -13.73 -5.83 20.82
CA ALA A 114 -12.76 -6.93 20.68
C ALA A 114 -13.07 -7.81 19.46
N GLU A 115 -14.34 -8.08 19.18
CA GLU A 115 -14.77 -8.79 17.97
C GLU A 115 -14.40 -8.01 16.72
N LEU A 116 -14.65 -6.70 16.70
CA LEU A 116 -14.29 -5.85 15.57
C LEU A 116 -12.76 -5.84 15.36
N PHE A 117 -11.99 -5.72 16.43
CA PHE A 117 -10.53 -5.79 16.37
C PHE A 117 -10.06 -7.11 15.75
N ALA A 118 -10.57 -8.26 16.24
CA ALA A 118 -10.18 -9.58 15.77
C ALA A 118 -10.49 -9.77 14.26
N ILE A 119 -11.71 -9.43 13.82
CA ILE A 119 -12.10 -9.53 12.42
C ILE A 119 -11.21 -8.65 11.53
N ARG A 120 -10.92 -7.42 11.98
CA ARG A 120 -10.06 -6.52 11.22
C ARG A 120 -8.60 -6.97 11.16
N VAL A 121 -8.08 -7.65 12.19
CA VAL A 121 -6.75 -8.30 12.10
C VAL A 121 -6.76 -9.39 11.03
N VAL A 122 -7.81 -10.23 10.99
CA VAL A 122 -7.94 -11.29 9.96
C VAL A 122 -8.03 -10.68 8.55
N ILE A 123 -8.83 -9.62 8.37
CA ILE A 123 -8.88 -8.87 7.10
C ILE A 123 -7.48 -8.31 6.77
N GLY A 124 -6.78 -7.78 7.76
CA GLY A 124 -5.42 -7.28 7.60
C GLY A 124 -4.43 -8.34 7.13
N LEU A 125 -4.51 -9.58 7.64
CA LEU A 125 -3.71 -10.70 7.13
C LEU A 125 -3.90 -10.92 5.63
N ALA A 126 -5.14 -10.82 5.16
CA ALA A 126 -5.47 -10.92 3.74
C ALA A 126 -4.93 -9.72 2.93
N ILE A 127 -4.98 -8.48 3.47
CA ILE A 127 -4.33 -7.31 2.85
C ILE A 127 -2.83 -7.57 2.70
N GLY A 128 -2.17 -8.13 3.73
CA GLY A 128 -0.76 -8.50 3.67
C GLY A 128 -0.45 -9.54 2.57
N ALA A 129 -1.37 -10.47 2.34
CA ALA A 129 -1.27 -11.44 1.25
C ALA A 129 -1.37 -10.75 -0.12
N ASP A 130 -2.35 -9.86 -0.32
CA ASP A 130 -2.52 -9.12 -1.57
C ASP A 130 -1.28 -8.26 -1.90
N TYR A 131 -0.70 -7.57 -0.91
CA TYR A 131 0.54 -6.79 -1.07
C TYR A 131 1.73 -7.64 -1.50
N ALA A 132 1.81 -8.90 -1.05
CA ALA A 132 2.88 -9.81 -1.45
C ALA A 132 2.66 -10.39 -2.84
N VAL A 133 1.40 -10.72 -3.18
CA VAL A 133 1.04 -11.48 -4.39
C VAL A 133 0.67 -10.57 -5.55
N GLY A 134 -0.12 -9.53 -5.34
CA GLY A 134 -0.69 -8.70 -6.41
C GLY A 134 0.33 -8.13 -7.38
N PRO A 135 1.34 -7.37 -6.91
CA PRO A 135 2.38 -6.81 -7.78
C PRO A 135 3.25 -7.89 -8.44
N THR A 136 3.60 -8.96 -7.73
CA THR A 136 4.43 -10.05 -8.25
C THR A 136 3.69 -10.84 -9.32
N TYR A 137 2.42 -11.19 -9.06
CA TYR A 137 1.57 -11.89 -10.01
C TYR A 137 1.37 -11.09 -11.30
N LEU A 138 1.14 -9.78 -11.21
CA LEU A 138 1.07 -8.90 -12.38
C LEU A 138 2.40 -8.86 -13.13
N ALA A 139 3.52 -8.73 -12.42
CA ALA A 139 4.85 -8.63 -13.02
C ALA A 139 5.28 -9.89 -13.78
N GLU A 140 4.78 -11.07 -13.36
CA GLU A 140 5.06 -12.37 -13.99
C GLU A 140 4.38 -12.56 -15.36
N PHE A 141 3.37 -11.74 -15.69
CA PHE A 141 2.68 -11.79 -16.97
C PHE A 141 2.99 -10.62 -17.89
N VAL A 142 3.32 -9.45 -17.34
CA VAL A 142 3.38 -8.20 -18.10
C VAL A 142 4.74 -7.99 -18.76
N PRO A 143 4.79 -7.63 -20.06
CA PRO A 143 6.02 -7.30 -20.78
C PRO A 143 6.81 -6.17 -20.10
N ARG A 144 8.13 -6.16 -20.30
CA ARG A 144 9.08 -5.26 -19.63
C ARG A 144 8.73 -3.77 -19.81
N VAL A 145 8.39 -3.34 -21.02
CA VAL A 145 8.20 -1.92 -21.36
C VAL A 145 7.01 -1.29 -20.62
N PRO A 146 5.77 -1.86 -20.60
CA PRO A 146 4.64 -1.28 -19.87
C PRO A 146 4.62 -1.61 -18.38
N ARG A 147 5.45 -2.57 -17.90
CA ARG A 147 5.43 -3.10 -16.53
C ARG A 147 5.48 -2.02 -15.46
N GLY A 148 6.40 -1.07 -15.59
CA GLY A 148 6.55 0.01 -14.61
C GLY A 148 5.30 0.89 -14.49
N ARG A 149 4.64 1.21 -15.62
CA ARG A 149 3.41 2.01 -15.62
C ARG A 149 2.24 1.25 -15.01
N LEU A 150 2.10 -0.04 -15.33
CA LEU A 150 1.02 -0.88 -14.82
C LEU A 150 1.17 -1.16 -13.32
N LEU A 151 2.38 -1.43 -12.84
CA LEU A 151 2.66 -1.56 -11.41
C LEU A 151 2.46 -0.23 -10.67
N GLY A 152 2.88 0.89 -11.24
CA GLY A 152 2.66 2.22 -10.66
C GLY A 152 1.17 2.58 -10.53
N SER A 153 0.31 2.10 -11.45
CA SER A 153 -1.14 2.34 -11.37
C SER A 153 -1.81 1.67 -10.15
N LEU A 154 -1.18 0.62 -9.57
CA LEU A 154 -1.71 -0.06 -8.38
C LEU A 154 -1.83 0.89 -7.18
N VAL A 155 -0.83 1.74 -6.97
CA VAL A 155 -0.84 2.76 -5.90
C VAL A 155 -1.98 3.78 -6.13
N GLY A 156 -2.20 4.19 -7.38
CA GLY A 156 -3.34 5.05 -7.74
C GLY A 156 -4.68 4.40 -7.39
N MET A 157 -4.84 3.10 -7.67
CA MET A 157 -6.06 2.36 -7.34
C MET A 157 -6.31 2.25 -5.84
N PHE A 158 -5.24 2.15 -5.02
CA PHE A 158 -5.36 2.22 -3.57
C PHE A 158 -5.99 3.55 -3.12
N PHE A 159 -5.50 4.71 -3.61
CA PHE A 159 -6.08 6.01 -3.29
C PHE A 159 -7.54 6.14 -3.76
N VAL A 160 -7.87 5.63 -4.94
CA VAL A 160 -9.25 5.64 -5.45
C VAL A 160 -10.18 4.85 -4.52
N GLY A 161 -9.79 3.63 -4.11
CA GLY A 161 -10.54 2.81 -3.17
C GLY A 161 -10.71 3.49 -1.82
N TYR A 162 -9.63 4.05 -1.29
CA TYR A 162 -9.64 4.79 -0.02
C TYR A 162 -10.62 5.98 -0.06
N ILE A 163 -10.54 6.83 -1.09
CA ILE A 163 -11.40 8.01 -1.21
C ILE A 163 -12.86 7.61 -1.41
N LEU A 164 -13.12 6.58 -2.22
CA LEU A 164 -14.48 6.10 -2.43
C LEU A 164 -15.10 5.59 -1.10
N SER A 165 -14.32 4.90 -0.28
CA SER A 165 -14.77 4.43 1.04
C SER A 165 -15.17 5.58 1.97
N LEU A 166 -14.43 6.70 1.94
CA LEU A 166 -14.80 7.91 2.68
C LEU A 166 -16.10 8.50 2.17
N GLY A 167 -16.30 8.55 0.83
CA GLY A 167 -17.55 8.99 0.23
C GLY A 167 -18.76 8.15 0.68
N VAL A 168 -18.62 6.82 0.68
CA VAL A 168 -19.64 5.90 1.20
C VAL A 168 -19.86 6.13 2.70
N GLY A 169 -18.80 6.37 3.46
CA GLY A 169 -18.90 6.70 4.88
C GLY A 169 -19.71 7.99 5.15
N VAL A 170 -19.50 9.03 4.34
CA VAL A 170 -20.28 10.29 4.43
C VAL A 170 -21.77 10.03 4.15
N LEU A 171 -22.09 9.23 3.14
CA LEU A 171 -23.47 8.82 2.83
C LEU A 171 -24.09 8.01 3.99
N GLY A 172 -23.28 7.16 4.64
CA GLY A 172 -23.68 6.31 5.75
C GLY A 172 -24.22 7.05 6.97
N ARG A 173 -23.94 8.35 7.12
CA ARG A 173 -24.55 9.20 8.16
C ARG A 173 -26.08 9.19 8.11
N GLY A 174 -26.64 9.12 6.90
CA GLY A 174 -28.10 9.09 6.68
C GLY A 174 -28.74 7.72 6.90
N TRP A 175 -27.99 6.66 7.19
CA TRP A 175 -28.49 5.29 7.26
C TRP A 175 -28.96 4.86 8.67
N GLY A 176 -29.15 5.83 9.56
CA GLY A 176 -29.67 5.58 10.93
C GLY A 176 -28.59 5.12 11.92
N PRO A 177 -29.01 4.63 13.11
CA PRO A 177 -28.10 4.26 14.21
C PRO A 177 -27.08 3.18 13.86
N ASP A 178 -27.43 2.25 12.97
CA ASP A 178 -26.57 1.18 12.48
C ASP A 178 -25.79 1.55 11.20
N GLY A 179 -25.81 2.81 10.80
CA GLY A 179 -25.12 3.29 9.60
C GLY A 179 -23.66 2.89 9.54
N TRP A 180 -22.94 2.92 10.67
CA TRP A 180 -21.55 2.50 10.76
C TRP A 180 -21.34 1.01 10.41
N ARG A 181 -22.30 0.14 10.71
CA ARG A 181 -22.29 -1.29 10.37
C ARG A 181 -22.38 -1.48 8.85
N TRP A 182 -23.31 -0.76 8.22
CA TRP A 182 -23.46 -0.74 6.77
C TRP A 182 -22.24 -0.16 6.06
N VAL A 183 -21.64 0.89 6.63
CA VAL A 183 -20.40 1.49 6.13
C VAL A 183 -19.27 0.46 6.15
N LEU A 184 -19.06 -0.29 7.24
CA LEU A 184 -18.05 -1.35 7.31
C LEU A 184 -18.35 -2.50 6.34
N ALA A 185 -19.60 -2.96 6.30
CA ALA A 185 -20.03 -4.07 5.43
C ALA A 185 -19.98 -3.70 3.95
N SER A 186 -20.02 -2.41 3.59
CA SER A 186 -19.99 -1.95 2.19
C SER A 186 -18.75 -2.42 1.42
N SER A 187 -17.65 -2.69 2.10
CA SER A 187 -16.43 -3.26 1.51
C SER A 187 -16.64 -4.67 0.92
N ALA A 188 -17.72 -5.37 1.31
CA ALA A 188 -18.10 -6.64 0.71
C ALA A 188 -18.50 -6.49 -0.78
N VAL A 189 -19.05 -5.33 -1.17
CA VAL A 189 -19.49 -5.11 -2.56
C VAL A 189 -18.32 -5.12 -3.54
N PRO A 190 -17.29 -4.27 -3.40
CA PRO A 190 -16.14 -4.35 -4.29
C PRO A 190 -15.39 -5.68 -4.16
N ALA A 191 -15.32 -6.29 -2.97
CA ALA A 191 -14.69 -7.60 -2.79
C ALA A 191 -15.41 -8.68 -3.62
N ALA A 192 -16.74 -8.72 -3.59
CA ALA A 192 -17.53 -9.65 -4.40
C ALA A 192 -17.33 -9.41 -5.90
N ILE A 193 -17.36 -8.15 -6.35
CA ILE A 193 -17.17 -7.79 -7.76
C ILE A 193 -15.80 -8.27 -8.24
N ILE A 194 -14.73 -7.97 -7.50
CA ILE A 194 -13.37 -8.36 -7.91
C ILE A 194 -13.19 -9.88 -7.83
N LEU A 195 -13.77 -10.55 -6.82
CA LEU A 195 -13.75 -12.01 -6.73
C LEU A 195 -14.38 -12.65 -7.98
N LEU A 196 -15.55 -12.17 -8.41
CA LEU A 196 -16.21 -12.65 -9.61
C LEU A 196 -15.40 -12.38 -10.88
N LEU A 197 -14.79 -11.20 -11.01
CA LEU A 197 -13.94 -10.84 -12.15
C LEU A 197 -12.67 -11.70 -12.22
N ARG A 198 -12.12 -12.13 -11.07
CA ARG A 198 -10.93 -12.99 -11.00
C ARG A 198 -11.22 -14.47 -11.23
N LEU A 199 -12.49 -14.90 -11.24
CA LEU A 199 -12.81 -16.31 -11.54
C LEU A 199 -12.24 -16.70 -12.90
N GLY A 200 -11.52 -17.82 -12.93
CA GLY A 200 -10.86 -18.31 -14.15
C GLY A 200 -9.52 -17.65 -14.49
N SER A 201 -8.93 -16.82 -13.61
CA SER A 201 -7.55 -16.34 -13.77
C SER A 201 -6.57 -17.52 -13.83
N PRO A 202 -5.55 -17.50 -14.72
CA PRO A 202 -4.56 -18.58 -14.80
C PRO A 202 -3.62 -18.56 -13.59
N GLU A 203 -2.95 -19.68 -13.31
CA GLU A 203 -1.82 -19.69 -12.37
C GLU A 203 -0.58 -19.07 -13.04
N SER A 204 0.37 -18.62 -12.22
CA SER A 204 1.63 -18.06 -12.70
C SER A 204 2.44 -19.11 -13.50
N PRO A 205 2.85 -18.80 -14.75
CA PRO A 205 3.69 -19.71 -15.53
C PRO A 205 5.05 -19.96 -14.86
N ARG A 206 5.66 -18.91 -14.26
CA ARG A 206 6.96 -19.02 -13.59
C ARG A 206 6.88 -19.89 -12.33
N TRP A 207 5.80 -19.75 -11.56
CA TRP A 207 5.57 -20.63 -10.39
C TRP A 207 5.37 -22.08 -10.80
N LEU A 208 4.57 -22.34 -11.84
CA LEU A 208 4.35 -23.71 -12.38
C LEU A 208 5.66 -24.33 -12.85
N ALA A 209 6.48 -23.59 -13.60
CA ALA A 209 7.80 -24.03 -14.04
C ALA A 209 8.70 -24.36 -12.85
N GLY A 210 8.72 -23.52 -11.81
CA GLY A 210 9.47 -23.76 -10.55
C GLY A 210 8.99 -25.00 -9.77
N LYS A 211 7.74 -25.44 -9.98
CA LYS A 211 7.17 -26.68 -9.43
C LYS A 211 7.36 -27.92 -10.34
N GLY A 212 8.10 -27.77 -11.46
CA GLY A 212 8.30 -28.87 -12.42
C GLY A 212 7.11 -29.12 -13.35
N ARG A 213 6.07 -28.24 -13.36
CA ARG A 213 4.88 -28.33 -14.22
C ARG A 213 5.03 -27.50 -15.49
N LEU A 214 6.12 -27.75 -16.22
CA LEU A 214 6.54 -26.92 -17.37
C LEU A 214 5.52 -26.94 -18.51
N ASP A 215 4.92 -28.10 -18.80
CA ASP A 215 3.93 -28.23 -19.88
C ASP A 215 2.70 -27.35 -19.63
N GLU A 216 2.22 -27.28 -18.39
CA GLU A 216 1.12 -26.43 -18.02
C GLU A 216 1.50 -24.94 -18.10
N ALA A 217 2.73 -24.58 -17.68
CA ALA A 217 3.26 -23.23 -17.81
C ALA A 217 3.28 -22.78 -19.27
N LEU A 218 3.79 -23.60 -20.15
CA LEU A 218 3.84 -23.34 -21.61
C LEU A 218 2.43 -23.27 -22.22
N ALA A 219 1.49 -24.10 -21.78
CA ALA A 219 0.11 -24.03 -22.23
C ALA A 219 -0.57 -22.72 -21.85
N ILE A 220 -0.31 -22.19 -20.64
CA ILE A 220 -0.80 -20.88 -20.19
C ILE A 220 -0.17 -19.78 -21.02
N CYS A 221 1.15 -19.81 -21.25
CA CYS A 221 1.84 -18.82 -22.09
C CYS A 221 1.24 -18.80 -23.49
N ARG A 222 1.10 -19.94 -24.16
CA ARG A 222 0.51 -20.03 -25.52
C ARG A 222 -0.90 -19.45 -25.57
N LYS A 223 -1.71 -19.71 -24.56
CA LYS A 223 -3.11 -19.25 -24.50
C LYS A 223 -3.23 -17.73 -24.32
N TYR A 224 -2.38 -17.11 -23.50
CA TYR A 224 -2.57 -15.74 -23.02
C TYR A 224 -1.52 -14.73 -23.50
N ILE A 225 -0.27 -15.19 -23.71
CA ILE A 225 0.89 -14.35 -24.03
C ILE A 225 1.36 -14.61 -25.47
N GLY A 226 1.63 -15.86 -25.79
CA GLY A 226 2.22 -16.36 -27.05
C GLY A 226 3.16 -17.52 -26.79
N ASP A 227 3.85 -17.98 -27.82
CA ASP A 227 4.90 -18.98 -27.67
C ASP A 227 6.11 -18.33 -26.95
N VAL A 228 6.55 -18.99 -25.86
CA VAL A 228 7.64 -18.54 -24.98
C VAL A 228 8.65 -19.68 -24.87
N PRO A 229 9.96 -19.41 -24.93
CA PRO A 229 10.99 -20.44 -24.71
C PRO A 229 10.90 -20.99 -23.27
N ALA A 230 11.07 -22.31 -23.12
CA ALA A 230 11.07 -22.97 -21.82
C ALA A 230 12.15 -22.41 -20.86
N ASP A 231 13.32 -22.06 -21.43
CA ASP A 231 14.45 -21.52 -20.68
C ASP A 231 14.14 -20.18 -20.01
N ASP A 232 13.26 -19.34 -20.60
CA ASP A 232 12.83 -18.06 -20.04
C ASP A 232 12.03 -18.25 -18.74
N LEU A 233 11.28 -19.35 -18.63
CA LEU A 233 10.51 -19.69 -17.43
C LEU A 233 11.38 -20.29 -16.31
N LEU A 234 12.49 -20.94 -16.66
CA LEU A 234 13.39 -21.62 -15.71
C LEU A 234 14.48 -20.69 -15.17
N ALA A 235 14.91 -19.70 -15.94
CA ALA A 235 16.06 -18.83 -15.60
C ALA A 235 15.89 -18.03 -14.31
N GLU A 236 14.67 -17.65 -13.94
CA GLU A 236 14.41 -16.86 -12.72
C GLU A 236 14.15 -17.72 -11.46
N SER A 237 13.95 -19.02 -11.60
CA SER A 237 13.59 -19.91 -10.48
C SER A 237 14.75 -20.16 -9.49
N THR A 238 15.95 -19.73 -9.80
CA THR A 238 17.19 -20.06 -9.05
C THR A 238 17.64 -19.04 -8.03
N ALA A 239 17.09 -17.82 -8.02
CA ALA A 239 17.50 -16.77 -7.10
C ALA A 239 16.91 -16.95 -5.70
N ARG A 240 17.69 -17.47 -4.75
CA ARG A 240 17.27 -17.57 -3.33
C ARG A 240 17.43 -16.22 -2.62
N PRO A 241 16.40 -15.75 -1.86
CA PRO A 241 16.51 -14.53 -1.06
C PRO A 241 17.66 -14.65 -0.05
N SER A 242 18.55 -13.65 0.02
CA SER A 242 19.65 -13.64 0.97
C SER A 242 19.51 -12.51 1.99
N TYR A 243 18.68 -12.73 3.01
CA TYR A 243 18.54 -11.78 4.13
C TYR A 243 19.87 -11.54 4.88
N ARG A 244 20.75 -12.54 4.96
CA ARG A 244 22.06 -12.40 5.60
C ARG A 244 22.93 -11.33 4.92
N LYS A 245 22.85 -11.20 3.59
CA LYS A 245 23.55 -10.16 2.84
C LYS A 245 23.01 -8.76 3.18
N LEU A 246 21.70 -8.60 3.34
CA LEU A 246 21.05 -7.34 3.70
C LEU A 246 21.45 -6.85 5.10
N LEU A 247 21.69 -7.77 6.04
CA LEU A 247 22.04 -7.44 7.42
C LEU A 247 23.55 -7.26 7.63
N SER A 248 24.34 -7.15 6.56
CA SER A 248 25.80 -7.02 6.62
C SER A 248 26.32 -5.85 5.78
N GLY A 249 27.45 -5.25 6.23
CA GLY A 249 28.18 -4.22 5.49
C GLY A 249 27.34 -3.00 5.07
N PRO A 250 27.54 -2.49 3.84
CA PRO A 250 26.87 -1.27 3.37
C PRO A 250 25.34 -1.45 3.20
N TRP A 251 24.87 -2.69 3.05
CA TRP A 251 23.46 -2.98 2.85
C TRP A 251 22.62 -2.73 4.10
N LEU A 252 23.16 -3.00 5.29
CA LEU A 252 22.47 -2.71 6.56
C LEU A 252 22.14 -1.22 6.69
N ARG A 253 23.09 -0.33 6.33
CA ARG A 253 22.83 1.12 6.32
C ARG A 253 21.69 1.49 5.40
N ARG A 254 21.61 0.87 4.21
CA ARG A 254 20.50 1.11 3.26
C ARG A 254 19.18 0.58 3.76
N VAL A 255 19.17 -0.59 4.37
CA VAL A 255 17.96 -1.16 5.01
C VAL A 255 17.47 -0.24 6.13
N ILE A 256 18.36 0.23 7.00
CA ILE A 256 17.99 1.18 8.07
C ILE A 256 17.45 2.48 7.46
N PHE A 257 18.13 3.04 6.46
CA PHE A 257 17.67 4.24 5.77
C PHE A 257 16.27 4.07 5.20
N VAL A 258 16.05 2.99 4.43
CA VAL A 258 14.74 2.70 3.84
C VAL A 258 13.68 2.49 4.92
N GLY A 259 13.99 1.73 5.96
CA GLY A 259 13.09 1.49 7.09
C GLY A 259 12.71 2.78 7.81
N VAL A 260 13.66 3.66 8.08
CA VAL A 260 13.42 4.91 8.82
C VAL A 260 12.61 5.90 8.00
N PHE A 261 13.02 6.22 6.75
CA PHE A 261 12.27 7.21 5.98
C PHE A 261 10.84 6.73 5.66
N TRP A 262 10.69 5.45 5.34
CA TRP A 262 9.38 4.92 5.01
C TRP A 262 8.47 4.80 6.24
N SER A 263 9.02 4.44 7.42
CA SER A 263 8.29 4.50 8.69
C SER A 263 7.87 5.92 9.05
N ALA A 264 8.75 6.91 8.81
CA ALA A 264 8.48 8.32 9.07
C ALA A 264 7.38 8.89 8.16
N LEU A 265 7.24 8.40 6.93
CA LEU A 265 6.11 8.72 6.05
C LEU A 265 4.84 7.96 6.46
N ALA A 266 4.95 6.68 6.75
CA ALA A 266 3.81 5.83 7.09
C ALA A 266 3.15 6.20 8.42
N TRP A 267 3.92 6.72 9.39
CA TRP A 267 3.39 7.19 10.68
C TRP A 267 2.26 8.22 10.51
N PRO A 268 2.49 9.41 9.94
CA PRO A 268 1.43 10.40 9.79
C PRO A 268 0.37 9.95 8.77
N GLU A 269 0.79 9.24 7.71
CA GLU A 269 -0.11 8.84 6.65
C GLU A 269 -1.25 7.98 7.19
N PHE A 270 -0.95 6.87 7.84
CA PHE A 270 -1.99 5.98 8.37
C PHE A 270 -2.68 6.53 9.62
N ALA A 271 -1.96 7.22 10.51
CA ALA A 271 -2.56 7.85 11.69
C ALA A 271 -3.59 8.93 11.31
N ILE A 272 -3.17 9.89 10.47
CA ILE A 272 -4.05 10.97 10.00
C ILE A 272 -5.10 10.43 9.02
N PHE A 273 -4.79 9.47 8.17
CA PHE A 273 -5.76 8.82 7.30
C PHE A 273 -6.94 8.27 8.12
N THR A 274 -6.65 7.55 9.20
CA THR A 274 -7.67 6.92 10.04
C THR A 274 -8.42 7.92 10.91
N PHE A 275 -7.75 8.90 11.49
CA PHE A 275 -8.34 9.75 12.53
C PHE A 275 -8.54 11.22 12.13
N LEU A 276 -8.36 11.58 10.86
CA LEU A 276 -8.58 12.96 10.41
C LEU A 276 -10.01 13.47 10.74
N PRO A 277 -11.10 12.69 10.54
CA PRO A 277 -12.43 13.15 10.94
C PRO A 277 -12.52 13.47 12.44
N THR A 278 -11.87 12.64 13.28
CA THR A 278 -11.81 12.85 14.73
C THR A 278 -10.98 14.09 15.06
N VAL A 279 -9.81 14.26 14.44
CA VAL A 279 -8.95 15.44 14.64
C VAL A 279 -9.68 16.73 14.24
N LEU A 280 -10.34 16.75 13.09
CA LEU A 280 -11.11 17.94 12.66
C LEU A 280 -12.26 18.27 13.61
N LYS A 281 -12.91 17.25 14.17
CA LYS A 281 -13.95 17.43 15.18
C LYS A 281 -13.39 18.05 16.47
N THR A 282 -12.18 17.68 16.92
CA THR A 282 -11.56 18.26 18.14
C THR A 282 -11.22 19.73 17.98
N VAL A 283 -10.95 20.22 16.77
CA VAL A 283 -10.72 21.64 16.48
C VAL A 283 -12.00 22.40 16.09
N GLY A 284 -13.17 21.80 16.33
CA GLY A 284 -14.47 22.47 16.16
C GLY A 284 -14.90 22.64 14.70
N ILE A 285 -14.35 21.86 13.75
CA ILE A 285 -14.75 21.94 12.33
C ILE A 285 -16.04 21.14 12.16
N PRO A 286 -17.15 21.79 11.77
CA PRO A 286 -18.39 21.10 11.50
C PRO A 286 -18.24 20.15 10.28
N ASN A 287 -18.91 19.01 10.32
CA ASN A 287 -18.84 18.02 9.23
C ASN A 287 -17.40 17.54 8.92
N GLY A 288 -16.64 17.19 9.96
CA GLY A 288 -15.23 16.75 9.84
C GLY A 288 -15.02 15.57 8.88
N ASP A 289 -16.00 14.72 8.66
CA ASP A 289 -16.01 13.63 7.70
C ASP A 289 -16.11 14.11 6.25
N VAL A 290 -16.99 15.08 5.95
CA VAL A 290 -17.06 15.72 4.61
C VAL A 290 -15.76 16.46 4.34
N SER A 291 -15.27 17.22 5.32
CA SER A 291 -13.98 17.91 5.21
C SER A 291 -12.84 16.92 4.98
N THR A 292 -12.84 15.78 5.66
CA THR A 292 -11.85 14.70 5.44
C THR A 292 -11.94 14.17 4.01
N PHE A 293 -13.12 13.88 3.51
CA PHE A 293 -13.29 13.42 2.13
C PHE A 293 -12.70 14.43 1.12
N LEU A 294 -13.01 15.73 1.27
CA LEU A 294 -12.51 16.78 0.38
C LEU A 294 -10.99 16.95 0.49
N ILE A 295 -10.44 16.96 1.71
CA ILE A 295 -9.00 17.04 1.95
C ILE A 295 -8.29 15.84 1.29
N ARG A 296 -8.87 14.64 1.38
CA ARG A 296 -8.27 13.42 0.82
C ARG A 296 -8.33 13.33 -0.70
N LEU A 297 -9.24 14.02 -1.36
CA LEU A 297 -9.19 14.17 -2.82
C LEU A 297 -7.86 14.79 -3.30
N LEU A 298 -7.24 15.65 -2.48
CA LEU A 298 -5.95 16.25 -2.80
C LEU A 298 -4.79 15.21 -2.79
N SER A 299 -4.92 14.10 -2.07
CA SER A 299 -3.89 13.04 -2.15
C SER A 299 -3.85 12.39 -3.54
N LEU A 300 -5.00 12.23 -4.19
CA LEU A 300 -5.05 11.73 -5.56
C LEU A 300 -4.46 12.75 -6.56
N VAL A 301 -4.73 14.04 -6.36
CA VAL A 301 -4.09 15.11 -7.14
C VAL A 301 -2.57 15.09 -6.92
N GLY A 302 -2.14 15.00 -5.66
CA GLY A 302 -0.73 14.88 -5.29
C GLY A 302 -0.06 13.66 -5.92
N PHE A 303 -0.73 12.50 -5.93
CA PHE A 303 -0.24 11.30 -6.61
C PHE A 303 -0.02 11.55 -8.12
N GLY A 304 -0.99 12.16 -8.81
CA GLY A 304 -0.85 12.54 -10.21
C GLY A 304 0.33 13.49 -10.45
N VAL A 305 0.48 14.52 -9.62
CA VAL A 305 1.63 15.45 -9.66
C VAL A 305 2.94 14.68 -9.43
N GLY A 306 2.96 13.75 -8.48
CA GLY A 306 4.12 12.91 -8.18
C GLY A 306 4.60 12.08 -9.35
N VAL A 307 3.68 11.51 -10.15
CA VAL A 307 4.02 10.77 -11.38
C VAL A 307 4.82 11.64 -12.37
N PHE A 308 4.44 12.93 -12.53
CA PHE A 308 5.19 13.86 -13.38
C PHE A 308 6.53 14.25 -12.76
N MET A 309 6.56 14.47 -11.45
CA MET A 309 7.75 14.93 -10.73
C MET A 309 8.84 13.85 -10.70
N VAL A 310 8.47 12.59 -10.47
CA VAL A 310 9.40 11.45 -10.47
C VAL A 310 10.22 11.37 -11.76
N ALA A 311 9.64 11.71 -12.91
CA ALA A 311 10.35 11.71 -14.18
C ALA A 311 11.32 12.90 -14.35
N ARG A 312 11.17 14.00 -13.60
CA ARG A 312 11.85 15.27 -13.82
C ARG A 312 12.75 15.73 -12.68
N ILE A 313 12.46 15.31 -11.46
CA ILE A 313 13.14 15.78 -10.24
C ILE A 313 14.02 14.67 -9.67
N PRO A 314 15.23 14.99 -9.14
CA PRO A 314 16.06 14.05 -8.39
C PRO A 314 15.29 13.38 -7.24
N ARG A 315 15.42 12.03 -7.10
CA ARG A 315 14.67 11.25 -6.07
C ARG A 315 14.98 11.73 -4.67
N ARG A 316 16.28 11.93 -4.38
CA ARG A 316 16.75 12.45 -3.09
C ARG A 316 16.14 13.82 -2.77
N GLY A 317 16.16 14.75 -3.73
CA GLY A 317 15.58 16.07 -3.57
C GLY A 317 14.07 16.01 -3.31
N MET A 318 13.33 15.21 -4.09
CA MET A 318 11.90 15.02 -3.94
C MET A 318 11.54 14.51 -2.53
N LEU A 319 12.31 13.54 -1.99
CA LEU A 319 12.07 12.99 -0.66
C LEU A 319 12.41 13.98 0.45
N ILE A 320 13.52 14.75 0.33
CA ILE A 320 13.92 15.78 1.30
C ILE A 320 12.86 16.86 1.38
N TRP A 321 12.39 17.39 0.24
CA TRP A 321 11.35 18.42 0.22
C TRP A 321 10.04 17.90 0.81
N ALA A 322 9.61 16.69 0.47
CA ALA A 322 8.39 16.12 1.02
C ALA A 322 8.46 16.02 2.56
N LEU A 323 9.51 15.36 3.09
CA LEU A 323 9.68 15.21 4.54
C LEU A 323 9.86 16.56 5.23
N GLY A 324 10.55 17.53 4.62
CA GLY A 324 10.71 18.87 5.13
C GLY A 324 9.37 19.63 5.23
N ILE A 325 8.56 19.58 4.18
CA ILE A 325 7.22 20.21 4.18
C ILE A 325 6.32 19.54 5.23
N LEU A 326 6.30 18.21 5.29
CA LEU A 326 5.51 17.48 6.28
C LEU A 326 5.96 17.80 7.71
N THR A 327 7.26 17.90 7.97
CA THR A 327 7.81 18.33 9.26
C THR A 327 7.28 19.73 9.62
N ALA A 328 7.34 20.67 8.69
CA ALA A 328 6.85 22.03 8.92
C ALA A 328 5.33 22.07 9.19
N VAL A 329 4.54 21.30 8.46
CA VAL A 329 3.09 21.19 8.66
C VAL A 329 2.77 20.72 10.09
N PHE A 330 3.37 19.62 10.53
CA PHE A 330 3.10 19.06 11.86
C PHE A 330 3.69 19.91 12.98
N LEU A 331 4.84 20.56 12.75
CA LEU A 331 5.44 21.49 13.70
C LEU A 331 4.53 22.71 13.91
N LEU A 332 4.01 23.30 12.83
CA LEU A 332 3.06 24.41 12.90
C LEU A 332 1.78 24.02 13.65
N LEU A 333 1.20 22.86 13.33
CA LEU A 333 0.01 22.34 14.05
C LEU A 333 0.30 22.09 15.55
N GLY A 334 1.53 21.73 15.90
CA GLY A 334 1.92 21.43 17.27
C GLY A 334 2.28 22.68 18.10
N VAL A 335 2.86 23.70 17.48
CA VAL A 335 3.32 24.92 18.20
C VAL A 335 2.21 25.97 18.32
N LEU A 336 1.31 26.05 17.35
CA LEU A 336 0.22 27.02 17.36
C LEU A 336 -0.83 26.61 18.40
N GLY A 337 -0.97 27.36 19.48
CA GLY A 337 -1.83 27.04 20.62
C GLY A 337 -3.32 26.92 20.28
N SER A 338 -3.83 27.78 19.41
CA SER A 338 -5.23 27.80 18.97
C SER A 338 -5.30 28.33 17.53
N PRO A 339 -4.83 27.55 16.55
CA PRO A 339 -4.86 28.02 15.17
C PRO A 339 -6.30 28.13 14.66
N PRO A 340 -6.61 29.14 13.82
CA PRO A 340 -7.93 29.26 13.22
C PRO A 340 -8.22 28.05 12.33
N SER A 341 -9.48 27.63 12.28
CA SER A 341 -9.90 26.40 11.57
C SER A 341 -9.47 26.34 10.10
N TRP A 342 -9.47 27.49 9.40
CA TRP A 342 -9.03 27.57 8.01
C TRP A 342 -7.54 27.19 7.85
N LEU A 343 -6.69 27.58 8.82
CA LEU A 343 -5.26 27.23 8.79
C LEU A 343 -5.05 25.74 9.05
N VAL A 344 -5.80 25.15 9.99
CA VAL A 344 -5.76 23.70 10.24
C VAL A 344 -6.15 22.92 8.99
N VAL A 345 -7.25 23.30 8.36
CA VAL A 345 -7.70 22.68 7.09
C VAL A 345 -6.64 22.88 6.00
N GLY A 346 -6.11 24.07 5.84
CA GLY A 346 -5.06 24.39 4.86
C GLY A 346 -3.80 23.53 5.06
N LEU A 347 -3.35 23.34 6.30
CA LEU A 347 -2.20 22.50 6.62
C LEU A 347 -2.47 21.01 6.31
N PHE A 348 -3.68 20.50 6.60
CA PHE A 348 -4.06 19.14 6.20
C PHE A 348 -4.26 18.98 4.69
N CYS A 349 -4.66 20.02 3.96
CA CYS A 349 -4.66 20.03 2.50
C CYS A 349 -3.22 19.88 1.95
N VAL A 350 -2.27 20.65 2.49
CA VAL A 350 -0.84 20.53 2.13
C VAL A 350 -0.32 19.13 2.47
N PHE A 351 -0.62 18.62 3.67
CA PHE A 351 -0.28 17.25 4.06
C PHE A 351 -0.79 16.23 3.04
N SER A 352 -2.08 16.27 2.69
CA SER A 352 -2.68 15.31 1.74
C SER A 352 -2.04 15.38 0.36
N LEU A 353 -1.79 16.57 -0.15
CA LEU A 353 -1.14 16.76 -1.45
C LEU A 353 0.28 16.19 -1.46
N VAL A 354 1.07 16.48 -0.41
CA VAL A 354 2.46 16.03 -0.30
C VAL A 354 2.54 14.52 -0.06
N SER A 355 1.64 13.94 0.75
CA SER A 355 1.55 12.49 0.96
C SER A 355 1.28 11.75 -0.36
N GLY A 356 0.30 12.21 -1.14
CA GLY A 356 0.03 11.63 -2.46
C GLY A 356 1.23 11.75 -3.40
N TRP A 357 1.88 12.91 -3.42
CA TRP A 357 3.07 13.13 -4.25
C TRP A 357 4.20 12.17 -3.89
N VAL A 358 4.56 12.05 -2.61
CA VAL A 358 5.71 11.25 -2.15
C VAL A 358 5.45 9.73 -2.21
N ALA A 359 4.19 9.30 -2.22
CA ALA A 359 3.80 7.89 -2.32
C ALA A 359 4.39 7.20 -3.57
N ASN A 360 4.67 7.97 -4.64
CA ASN A 360 5.35 7.46 -5.84
C ASN A 360 6.79 6.99 -5.56
N LEU A 361 7.45 7.49 -4.51
CA LEU A 361 8.81 7.10 -4.13
C LEU A 361 8.87 5.89 -3.20
N GLU A 362 7.78 5.53 -2.53
CA GLU A 362 7.78 4.51 -1.48
C GLU A 362 8.25 3.13 -1.98
N PHE A 363 7.86 2.74 -3.19
CA PHE A 363 8.32 1.50 -3.80
C PHE A 363 9.43 1.70 -4.83
N LEU A 364 9.39 2.82 -5.56
CA LEU A 364 10.34 3.09 -6.62
C LEU A 364 11.75 3.28 -6.07
N TYR A 365 11.90 4.18 -5.09
CA TYR A 365 13.22 4.54 -4.58
C TYR A 365 13.92 3.37 -3.86
N PRO A 366 13.28 2.59 -2.98
CA PRO A 366 13.89 1.38 -2.43
C PRO A 366 14.30 0.36 -3.50
N ALA A 367 13.51 0.22 -4.58
CA ALA A 367 13.86 -0.70 -5.67
C ALA A 367 15.12 -0.28 -6.45
N GLU A 368 15.42 1.02 -6.51
CA GLU A 368 16.65 1.56 -7.13
C GLU A 368 17.89 1.41 -6.23
N LEU A 369 17.72 1.27 -4.90
CA LEU A 369 18.81 1.21 -3.91
C LEU A 369 19.45 -0.17 -3.76
N PHE A 370 18.78 -1.25 -4.15
CA PHE A 370 19.30 -2.60 -3.99
C PHE A 370 19.62 -3.25 -5.32
N PRO A 371 20.77 -3.97 -5.43
CA PRO A 371 21.11 -4.75 -6.62
C PRO A 371 20.11 -5.88 -6.84
N THR A 372 20.06 -6.38 -8.08
CA THR A 372 18.99 -7.30 -8.55
C THR A 372 18.86 -8.56 -7.70
N ASP A 373 19.97 -9.11 -7.19
CA ASP A 373 20.02 -10.35 -6.40
C ASP A 373 19.37 -10.23 -5.00
N ILE A 374 19.32 -9.01 -4.41
CA ILE A 374 18.72 -8.77 -3.09
C ILE A 374 17.61 -7.71 -3.12
N ARG A 375 17.24 -7.20 -4.30
CA ARG A 375 16.25 -6.11 -4.45
C ARG A 375 14.90 -6.46 -3.84
N GLY A 376 14.35 -7.61 -4.16
CA GLY A 376 13.06 -8.05 -3.64
C GLY A 376 13.07 -8.15 -2.10
N SER A 377 14.12 -8.75 -1.54
CA SER A 377 14.27 -8.87 -0.09
C SER A 377 14.50 -7.51 0.59
N GLY A 378 15.25 -6.58 -0.06
CA GLY A 378 15.51 -5.25 0.47
C GLY A 378 14.25 -4.37 0.50
N VAL A 379 13.48 -4.36 -0.59
CA VAL A 379 12.20 -3.64 -0.67
C VAL A 379 11.19 -4.25 0.30
N GLY A 380 11.10 -5.58 0.37
CA GLY A 380 10.20 -6.29 1.28
C GLY A 380 10.49 -5.98 2.74
N LEU A 381 11.78 -5.97 3.14
CA LEU A 381 12.18 -5.62 4.51
C LEU A 381 11.89 -4.15 4.83
N GLY A 382 12.16 -3.23 3.90
CA GLY A 382 11.80 -1.82 4.03
C GLY A 382 10.30 -1.61 4.20
N SER A 383 9.49 -2.28 3.39
CA SER A 383 8.03 -2.27 3.50
C SER A 383 7.56 -2.82 4.85
N ALA A 384 8.12 -3.94 5.33
CA ALA A 384 7.79 -4.49 6.64
C ALA A 384 8.12 -3.50 7.78
N LEU A 385 9.30 -2.87 7.74
CA LEU A 385 9.69 -1.86 8.72
C LEU A 385 8.74 -0.65 8.70
N SER A 386 8.28 -0.19 7.53
CA SER A 386 7.33 0.92 7.41
C SER A 386 6.02 0.63 8.14
N ARG A 387 5.60 -0.64 8.22
CA ARG A 387 4.37 -1.04 8.93
C ARG A 387 4.47 -0.82 10.44
N VAL A 388 5.69 -0.89 11.01
CA VAL A 388 5.91 -0.52 12.43
C VAL A 388 5.52 0.94 12.65
N GLY A 389 5.96 1.84 11.77
CA GLY A 389 5.57 3.26 11.82
C GLY A 389 4.07 3.46 11.66
N ALA A 390 3.45 2.79 10.66
CA ALA A 390 2.02 2.85 10.42
C ALA A 390 1.18 2.38 11.63
N VAL A 391 1.51 1.21 12.19
CA VAL A 391 0.84 0.65 13.38
C VAL A 391 1.00 1.55 14.58
N ALA A 392 2.25 1.96 14.88
CA ALA A 392 2.54 2.79 16.05
C ALA A 392 1.84 4.16 15.95
N GLY A 393 1.89 4.82 14.80
CA GLY A 393 1.23 6.11 14.59
C GLY A 393 -0.28 6.01 14.76
N THR A 394 -0.90 5.02 14.12
CA THR A 394 -2.36 4.83 14.18
C THR A 394 -2.82 4.41 15.57
N PHE A 395 -2.05 3.56 16.25
CA PHE A 395 -2.38 3.13 17.63
C PHE A 395 -2.26 4.28 18.64
N LEU A 396 -1.15 5.04 18.56
CA LEU A 396 -0.85 6.06 19.57
C LEU A 396 -1.66 7.34 19.40
N LEU A 397 -2.10 7.69 18.19
CA LEU A 397 -2.76 8.98 17.95
C LEU A 397 -3.99 9.21 18.82
N PRO A 398 -4.97 8.29 18.98
CA PRO A 398 -6.11 8.51 19.86
C PRO A 398 -5.73 8.66 21.33
N LEU A 399 -4.69 7.94 21.79
CA LEU A 399 -4.18 8.02 23.16
C LEU A 399 -3.53 9.40 23.41
N LEU A 400 -2.76 9.89 22.44
CA LEU A 400 -2.15 11.23 22.52
C LEU A 400 -3.20 12.33 22.46
N LEU A 401 -4.24 12.17 21.65
CA LEU A 401 -5.35 13.14 21.58
C LEU A 401 -6.15 13.21 22.87
N ALA A 402 -6.39 12.07 23.52
CA ALA A 402 -7.18 11.99 24.75
C ALA A 402 -6.39 12.41 26.00
N GLY A 403 -5.07 12.24 26.02
CA GLY A 403 -4.17 12.58 27.12
C GLY A 403 -3.61 14.00 26.97
N PRO A 404 -2.38 14.17 26.43
CA PRO A 404 -1.71 15.47 26.33
C PRO A 404 -2.32 16.40 25.27
N GLY A 405 -3.17 15.89 24.37
CA GLY A 405 -3.91 16.67 23.41
C GLY A 405 -3.30 16.76 22.02
N LEU A 406 -4.02 17.47 21.12
CA LEU A 406 -3.68 17.57 19.69
C LEU A 406 -2.28 18.14 19.44
N GLN A 407 -1.91 19.19 20.14
CA GLN A 407 -0.62 19.86 19.95
C GLN A 407 0.54 18.91 20.18
N PHE A 408 0.50 18.19 21.30
CA PHE A 408 1.54 17.20 21.63
C PHE A 408 1.58 16.06 20.62
N ALA A 409 0.43 15.56 20.17
CA ALA A 409 0.35 14.55 19.13
C ALA A 409 0.98 15.00 17.80
N MET A 410 0.76 16.27 17.43
CA MET A 410 1.37 16.87 16.22
C MET A 410 2.88 17.09 16.39
N LEU A 411 3.34 17.50 17.58
CA LEU A 411 4.79 17.62 17.86
C LEU A 411 5.50 16.28 17.81
N VAL A 412 4.93 15.23 18.39
CA VAL A 412 5.48 13.86 18.27
C VAL A 412 5.58 13.45 16.80
N THR A 413 4.54 13.69 16.03
CA THR A 413 4.53 13.42 14.59
C THR A 413 5.61 14.24 13.85
N ALA A 414 5.75 15.52 14.17
CA ALA A 414 6.79 16.39 13.60
C ALA A 414 8.20 15.85 13.85
N VAL A 415 8.48 15.41 15.09
CA VAL A 415 9.78 14.83 15.48
C VAL A 415 10.07 13.57 14.67
N ILE A 416 9.10 12.67 14.53
CA ILE A 416 9.28 11.42 13.79
C ILE A 416 9.56 11.69 12.30
N VAL A 417 8.82 12.61 11.69
CA VAL A 417 9.03 13.00 10.29
C VAL A 417 10.38 13.72 10.13
N ALA A 418 10.77 14.56 11.08
CA ALA A 418 12.07 15.23 11.10
C ALA A 418 13.25 14.26 11.19
N ILE A 419 13.10 13.16 11.97
CA ILE A 419 14.10 12.08 12.00
C ILE A 419 14.23 11.44 10.62
N GLY A 420 13.11 11.17 9.95
CA GLY A 420 13.10 10.67 8.57
C GLY A 420 13.79 11.63 7.60
N ALA A 421 13.52 12.95 7.73
CA ALA A 421 14.16 13.99 6.94
C ALA A 421 15.67 14.04 7.19
N ALA A 422 16.12 14.04 8.45
CA ALA A 422 17.53 14.07 8.82
C ALA A 422 18.29 12.86 8.26
N VAL A 423 17.74 11.65 8.44
CA VAL A 423 18.32 10.41 7.89
C VAL A 423 18.38 10.46 6.36
N THR A 424 17.36 11.02 5.72
CA THR A 424 17.34 11.20 4.25
C THR A 424 18.43 12.18 3.80
N VAL A 425 18.60 13.30 4.46
CA VAL A 425 19.66 14.29 4.13
C VAL A 425 21.05 13.66 4.23
N VAL A 426 21.29 12.82 5.25
CA VAL A 426 22.61 12.23 5.52
C VAL A 426 22.90 10.98 4.70
N TRP A 427 21.90 10.12 4.46
CA TRP A 427 22.12 8.77 3.92
C TRP A 427 21.51 8.51 2.54
N ALA A 428 20.63 9.36 2.05
CA ALA A 428 19.96 9.13 0.77
C ALA A 428 20.93 9.36 -0.41
N PRO A 429 21.25 8.37 -1.24
CA PRO A 429 21.96 8.58 -2.48
C PRO A 429 21.00 9.12 -3.54
N GLU A 430 21.54 9.82 -4.56
CA GLU A 430 20.75 10.15 -5.74
C GLU A 430 20.77 8.96 -6.71
N THR A 431 19.59 8.60 -7.23
CA THR A 431 19.45 7.44 -8.12
C THR A 431 18.98 7.81 -9.52
N ARG A 432 18.60 9.07 -9.73
CA ARG A 432 18.17 9.54 -11.04
C ARG A 432 19.32 9.56 -12.04
N ASP A 433 19.04 9.08 -13.25
CA ASP A 433 19.99 9.05 -14.37
C ASP A 433 21.29 8.26 -14.09
N VAL A 434 21.31 7.47 -13.01
CA VAL A 434 22.40 6.56 -12.64
C VAL A 434 22.02 5.14 -13.05
N ALA A 435 22.98 4.39 -13.65
CA ALA A 435 22.72 2.99 -13.95
C ALA A 435 22.41 2.21 -12.66
N LEU A 436 21.37 1.33 -12.67
CA LEU A 436 20.95 0.59 -11.45
C LEU A 436 22.10 -0.13 -10.75
N ARG A 437 23.13 -0.56 -11.49
CA ARG A 437 24.33 -1.18 -10.93
C ARG A 437 25.18 -0.18 -10.15
N GLU A 438 25.32 1.04 -10.64
CA GLU A 438 26.09 2.12 -9.99
C GLU A 438 25.33 2.69 -8.81
N ALA A 439 24.02 2.96 -8.95
CA ALA A 439 23.15 3.39 -7.85
C ALA A 439 23.14 2.40 -6.68
N SER A 440 23.33 1.12 -6.98
CA SER A 440 23.43 0.07 -5.96
C SER A 440 24.81 -0.05 -5.32
N LEU A 441 25.87 0.54 -5.84
CA LEU A 441 27.24 0.45 -5.31
C LEU A 441 27.72 1.74 -4.61
N GLY A 442 27.05 2.91 -4.85
CA GLY A 442 27.38 4.24 -4.30
C GLY A 442 26.95 4.54 -2.85
#